data_ae8807e83c46d285d3afc2f906c0c10a
#
_entry.id   ae8807e83c46d285d3afc2f906c0c10a
#
_cell.length_a   1.000
_cell.length_b   1.000
_cell.length_c   1.000
_cell.angle_alpha   90.00
_cell.angle_beta   90.00
_cell.angle_gamma   90.00
#
_symmetry.space_group_name_H-M   'P 1'
#
loop_
_entity.id
_entity.type
_entity.pdbx_description
1 polymer ?
#
loop_
_entity_poly.entity_id
_entity_poly.type
_entity_poly.pdbx_seq_one_letter_code
_entity_poly.pdbx_strand_id
1 'polypeptide(L)'
;MGKYQKNIEAARRITVMQYLETYHPGELVRKTDREYCTRTHDSLIITPANGFFHWFSRHVGGNNAIDYLTKVEGMDFVSAVRLLNEMAPVTVSFQPAKAAPVKPHAPRPFTLPTPDRNAEAVAAYLMHRGISPKVLRYCVGSGILY
;
A
#
# COMPACT_ATOMS: atom_id res chain seq x y z
N MET A 1 1.92 -35.39 2.64
CA MET A 1 1.59 -34.11 1.98
C MET A 1 1.50 -34.34 0.47
N GLY A 2 0.36 -34.05 -0.13
CA GLY A 2 0.13 -34.31 -1.54
C GLY A 2 0.96 -33.40 -2.45
N LYS A 3 1.29 -33.87 -3.65
CA LYS A 3 2.05 -33.14 -4.69
C LYS A 3 1.45 -31.74 -4.97
N TYR A 4 0.14 -31.62 -4.92
CA TYR A 4 -0.58 -30.34 -5.09
C TYR A 4 -0.26 -29.30 -4.01
N GLN A 5 -0.14 -29.74 -2.76
CA GLN A 5 0.12 -28.82 -1.64
C GLN A 5 1.52 -28.21 -1.72
N LYS A 6 2.51 -29.02 -2.15
CA LYS A 6 3.87 -28.54 -2.39
C LYS A 6 3.93 -27.51 -3.52
N ASN A 7 3.15 -27.69 -4.58
CA ASN A 7 3.09 -26.75 -5.71
C ASN A 7 2.46 -25.42 -5.29
N ILE A 8 1.41 -25.45 -4.47
CA ILE A 8 0.78 -24.22 -3.94
C ILE A 8 1.75 -23.46 -3.02
N GLU A 9 2.46 -24.16 -2.14
CA GLU A 9 3.44 -23.55 -1.26
C GLU A 9 4.62 -22.94 -2.01
N ALA A 10 5.08 -23.62 -3.08
CA ALA A 10 6.12 -23.07 -3.94
C ALA A 10 5.65 -21.79 -4.66
N ALA A 11 4.46 -21.82 -5.24
CA ALA A 11 3.87 -20.68 -5.92
C ALA A 11 3.62 -19.47 -4.97
N ARG A 12 3.23 -19.72 -3.71
CA ARG A 12 3.02 -18.68 -2.69
C ARG A 12 4.29 -17.92 -2.31
N ARG A 13 5.47 -18.50 -2.51
CA ARG A 13 6.76 -17.85 -2.23
C ARG A 13 7.14 -16.83 -3.28
N ILE A 14 6.51 -16.88 -4.45
CA ILE A 14 6.77 -15.94 -5.53
C ILE A 14 6.06 -14.63 -5.23
N THR A 15 6.84 -13.56 -5.19
CA THR A 15 6.33 -12.21 -4.97
C THR A 15 5.75 -11.62 -6.26
N VAL A 16 4.87 -10.63 -6.11
CA VAL A 16 4.32 -9.88 -7.25
C VAL A 16 5.44 -9.22 -8.06
N MET A 17 6.49 -8.72 -7.39
CA MET A 17 7.62 -8.13 -8.09
C MET A 17 8.34 -9.13 -8.98
N GLN A 18 8.67 -10.32 -8.45
CA GLN A 18 9.32 -11.37 -9.24
C GLN A 18 8.48 -11.76 -10.46
N TYR A 19 7.16 -11.87 -10.28
CA TYR A 19 6.25 -12.15 -11.38
C TYR A 19 6.30 -11.05 -12.44
N LEU A 20 6.13 -9.78 -12.05
CA LEU A 20 6.13 -8.66 -12.99
C LEU A 20 7.48 -8.47 -13.69
N GLU A 21 8.59 -8.63 -12.99
CA GLU A 21 9.92 -8.55 -13.60
C GLU A 21 10.15 -9.63 -14.65
N THR A 22 9.57 -10.82 -14.45
CA THR A 22 9.74 -11.95 -15.36
C THR A 22 8.83 -11.87 -16.58
N TYR A 23 7.53 -11.59 -16.38
CA TYR A 23 6.53 -11.63 -17.45
C TYR A 23 6.20 -10.25 -18.03
N HIS A 24 6.40 -9.19 -17.27
CA HIS A 24 6.10 -7.81 -17.68
C HIS A 24 7.29 -6.88 -17.41
N PRO A 25 8.46 -7.12 -18.05
CA PRO A 25 9.65 -6.30 -17.83
C PRO A 25 9.38 -4.85 -18.21
N GLY A 26 9.66 -3.93 -17.29
CA GLY A 26 9.43 -2.49 -17.47
C GLY A 26 8.06 -1.99 -17.01
N GLU A 27 7.17 -2.88 -16.49
CA GLU A 27 5.89 -2.46 -15.92
C GLU A 27 6.07 -1.83 -14.53
N LEU A 28 7.10 -2.24 -13.79
CA LEU A 28 7.37 -1.69 -12.46
C LEU A 28 8.00 -0.31 -12.53
N VAL A 29 7.37 0.65 -11.86
CA VAL A 29 7.84 2.03 -11.69
C VAL A 29 8.05 2.31 -10.22
N ARG A 30 9.26 2.74 -9.85
CA ARG A 30 9.54 3.12 -8.47
C ARG A 30 8.83 4.44 -8.12
N LYS A 31 8.02 4.43 -7.10
CA LYS A 31 7.25 5.58 -6.62
C LYS A 31 7.92 6.26 -5.42
N THR A 32 8.38 5.46 -4.48
CA THR A 32 9.13 5.90 -3.30
C THR A 32 10.29 4.95 -3.02
N ASP A 33 11.06 5.19 -1.97
CA ASP A 33 12.15 4.28 -1.55
C ASP A 33 11.63 2.89 -1.12
N ARG A 34 10.35 2.76 -0.82
CA ARG A 34 9.74 1.55 -0.29
C ARG A 34 8.59 1.00 -1.12
N GLU A 35 8.17 1.71 -2.15
CA GLU A 35 6.97 1.40 -2.91
C GLU A 35 7.21 1.50 -4.41
N TYR A 36 6.59 0.58 -5.11
CA TYR A 36 6.50 0.57 -6.57
C TYR A 36 5.05 0.65 -6.99
N CYS A 37 4.80 1.11 -8.20
CA CYS A 37 3.50 1.01 -8.86
C CYS A 37 3.69 0.35 -10.23
N THR A 38 2.59 -0.03 -10.87
CA THR A 38 2.64 -0.45 -12.25
C THR A 38 2.48 0.75 -13.18
N ARG A 39 3.11 0.69 -14.34
CA ARG A 39 3.02 1.76 -15.35
C ARG A 39 1.59 1.97 -15.84
N THR A 40 0.84 0.87 -15.96
CA THR A 40 -0.57 0.88 -16.39
C THR A 40 -1.53 1.33 -15.28
N HIS A 41 -1.17 1.14 -14.01
CA HIS A 41 -2.02 1.46 -12.87
C HIS A 41 -1.20 2.09 -11.74
N ASP A 42 -1.12 3.41 -11.73
CA ASP A 42 -0.40 4.19 -10.71
C ASP A 42 -0.98 4.08 -9.29
N SER A 43 -2.25 3.68 -9.19
CA SER A 43 -2.95 3.40 -7.92
C SER A 43 -2.74 1.97 -7.40
N LEU A 44 -2.06 1.10 -8.16
CA LEU A 44 -1.67 -0.23 -7.72
C LEU A 44 -0.28 -0.15 -7.10
N ILE A 45 -0.23 -0.15 -5.79
CA ILE A 45 1.03 -0.02 -5.02
C ILE A 45 1.52 -1.39 -4.60
N ILE A 46 2.82 -1.62 -4.78
CA ILE A 46 3.52 -2.84 -4.41
C ILE A 46 4.62 -2.50 -3.42
N THR A 47 4.65 -3.20 -2.31
CA THR A 47 5.65 -3.04 -1.25
C THR A 47 6.59 -4.24 -1.23
N PRO A 48 7.83 -4.13 -1.71
CA PRO A 48 8.75 -5.26 -1.84
C PRO A 48 9.10 -5.93 -0.51
N ALA A 49 9.19 -5.16 0.56
CA ALA A 49 9.65 -5.63 1.87
C ALA A 49 8.80 -6.79 2.45
N ASN A 50 7.53 -6.82 2.15
CA ASN A 50 6.58 -7.81 2.66
C ASN A 50 5.79 -8.53 1.56
N GLY A 51 6.06 -8.22 0.29
CA GLY A 51 5.36 -8.79 -0.85
C GLY A 51 3.92 -8.32 -1.01
N PHE A 52 3.46 -7.34 -0.23
CA PHE A 52 2.12 -6.81 -0.34
C PHE A 52 1.92 -6.00 -1.60
N PHE A 53 0.72 -6.12 -2.17
CA PHE A 53 0.20 -5.17 -3.13
C PHE A 53 -1.19 -4.70 -2.72
N HIS A 54 -1.54 -3.48 -3.09
CA HIS A 54 -2.88 -2.93 -2.91
C HIS A 54 -3.25 -2.02 -4.08
N TRP A 55 -4.39 -2.32 -4.70
CA TRP A 55 -4.96 -1.50 -5.76
C TRP A 55 -6.02 -0.58 -5.19
N PHE A 56 -5.66 0.65 -4.91
CA PHE A 56 -6.50 1.61 -4.20
C PHE A 56 -7.82 1.89 -4.93
N SER A 57 -7.81 2.06 -6.25
CA SER A 57 -9.03 2.38 -7.01
C SER A 57 -10.02 1.22 -7.12
N ARG A 58 -9.59 -0.02 -6.89
CA ARG A 58 -10.45 -1.22 -6.93
C ARG A 58 -10.64 -1.88 -5.57
N HIS A 59 -10.01 -1.38 -4.51
CA HIS A 59 -10.03 -1.96 -3.16
C HIS A 59 -9.63 -3.44 -3.12
N VAL A 60 -8.66 -3.81 -3.94
CA VAL A 60 -8.17 -5.19 -4.06
C VAL A 60 -6.73 -5.25 -3.60
N GLY A 61 -6.38 -6.30 -2.85
CA GLY A 61 -5.00 -6.49 -2.41
C GLY A 61 -4.68 -7.94 -2.05
N GLY A 62 -3.40 -8.18 -1.84
CA GLY A 62 -2.86 -9.49 -1.48
C GLY A 62 -1.39 -9.43 -1.09
N ASN A 63 -0.80 -10.59 -0.84
CA ASN A 63 0.58 -10.68 -0.35
C ASN A 63 1.48 -11.64 -1.16
N ASN A 64 0.99 -12.14 -2.29
CA ASN A 64 1.74 -13.04 -3.15
C ASN A 64 1.28 -12.93 -4.61
N ALA A 65 2.03 -13.54 -5.52
CA ALA A 65 1.72 -13.50 -6.95
C ALA A 65 0.42 -14.26 -7.32
N ILE A 66 0.01 -15.27 -6.55
CA ILE A 66 -1.27 -15.97 -6.79
C ILE A 66 -2.43 -14.99 -6.59
N ASP A 67 -2.42 -14.24 -5.49
CA ASP A 67 -3.43 -13.22 -5.21
C ASP A 67 -3.49 -12.15 -6.31
N TYR A 68 -2.32 -11.74 -6.82
CA TYR A 68 -2.22 -10.78 -7.91
C TYR A 68 -2.87 -11.32 -9.20
N LEU A 69 -2.47 -12.52 -9.63
CA LEU A 69 -3.00 -13.17 -10.82
C LEU A 69 -4.51 -13.37 -10.75
N THR A 70 -5.01 -13.80 -9.58
CA THR A 70 -6.45 -14.08 -9.44
C THR A 70 -7.29 -12.83 -9.30
N LYS A 71 -6.83 -11.82 -8.56
CA LYS A 71 -7.63 -10.63 -8.21
C LYS A 71 -7.42 -9.46 -9.16
N VAL A 72 -6.23 -9.33 -9.75
CA VAL A 72 -5.89 -8.22 -10.66
C VAL A 72 -6.04 -8.65 -12.11
N GLU A 73 -5.48 -9.80 -12.49
CA GLU A 73 -5.51 -10.31 -13.86
C GLU A 73 -6.73 -11.20 -14.16
N GLY A 74 -7.49 -11.60 -13.11
CA GLY A 74 -8.71 -12.41 -13.27
C GLY A 74 -8.46 -13.85 -13.65
N MET A 75 -7.23 -14.37 -13.44
CA MET A 75 -6.86 -15.74 -13.74
C MET A 75 -7.47 -16.69 -12.70
N ASP A 76 -7.86 -17.89 -13.10
CA ASP A 76 -8.29 -18.89 -12.13
C ASP A 76 -7.10 -19.39 -11.27
N PHE A 77 -7.42 -19.84 -10.06
CA PHE A 77 -6.41 -20.23 -9.06
C PHE A 77 -5.47 -21.35 -9.54
N VAL A 78 -6.01 -22.35 -10.25
CA VAL A 78 -5.22 -23.50 -10.69
C VAL A 78 -4.24 -23.09 -11.78
N SER A 79 -4.69 -22.29 -12.73
CA SER A 79 -3.85 -21.71 -13.79
C SER A 79 -2.78 -20.79 -13.23
N ALA A 80 -3.12 -19.94 -12.25
CA ALA A 80 -2.15 -19.06 -11.57
C ALA A 80 -1.05 -19.89 -10.88
N VAL A 81 -1.41 -20.92 -10.12
CA VAL A 81 -0.46 -21.81 -9.44
C VAL A 81 0.42 -22.53 -10.47
N ARG A 82 -0.16 -23.00 -11.58
CA ARG A 82 0.59 -23.68 -12.65
C ARG A 82 1.59 -22.74 -13.29
N LEU A 83 1.16 -21.56 -13.70
CA LEU A 83 2.01 -20.52 -14.31
C LEU A 83 3.22 -20.20 -13.41
N LEU A 84 2.98 -19.96 -12.12
CA LEU A 84 4.03 -19.63 -11.19
C LEU A 84 5.01 -20.77 -10.93
N ASN A 85 4.55 -22.02 -10.97
CA ASN A 85 5.45 -23.19 -10.87
C ASN A 85 6.25 -23.44 -12.15
N GLU A 86 5.79 -22.96 -13.30
CA GLU A 86 6.53 -22.99 -14.57
C GLU A 86 7.60 -21.88 -14.62
N MET A 87 7.51 -20.87 -13.78
CA MET A 87 8.61 -19.96 -13.55
C MET A 87 9.80 -20.79 -13.04
N ALA A 88 10.78 -21.05 -13.91
CA ALA A 88 12.05 -21.63 -13.47
C ALA A 88 12.54 -20.81 -12.27
N PRO A 89 13.19 -21.45 -11.27
CA PRO A 89 13.73 -20.71 -10.14
C PRO A 89 14.81 -19.77 -10.66
N VAL A 90 14.42 -18.60 -11.12
CA VAL A 90 15.31 -17.47 -11.20
C VAL A 90 15.58 -17.15 -9.75
N THR A 91 16.65 -17.69 -9.22
CA THR A 91 17.26 -17.28 -7.97
C THR A 91 17.77 -15.85 -8.17
N VAL A 92 16.87 -14.93 -8.38
CA VAL A 92 17.12 -13.55 -8.05
C VAL A 92 17.07 -13.54 -6.52
N SER A 93 18.24 -13.75 -5.93
CA SER A 93 18.47 -13.49 -4.52
C SER A 93 18.19 -12.00 -4.31
N PHE A 94 16.93 -11.66 -4.12
CA PHE A 94 16.59 -10.44 -3.43
C PHE A 94 17.10 -10.64 -2.01
N GLN A 95 18.36 -10.30 -1.78
CA GLN A 95 18.75 -9.95 -0.44
C GLN A 95 17.90 -8.72 -0.11
N PRO A 96 16.94 -8.84 0.84
CA PRO A 96 16.33 -7.64 1.37
C PRO A 96 17.50 -6.79 1.80
N ALA A 97 17.65 -5.61 1.22
CA ALA A 97 18.68 -4.68 1.63
C ALA A 97 18.57 -4.65 3.15
N LYS A 98 19.63 -5.15 3.81
CA LYS A 98 19.67 -5.37 5.26
C LYS A 98 19.13 -4.09 5.85
N ALA A 99 17.87 -4.17 6.31
CA ALA A 99 17.20 -2.99 6.85
C ALA A 99 18.16 -2.45 7.89
N ALA A 100 18.73 -1.30 7.62
CA ALA A 100 19.57 -0.63 8.60
C ALA A 100 18.75 -0.65 9.89
N PRO A 101 19.33 -1.06 11.03
CA PRO A 101 18.58 -1.18 12.26
C PRO A 101 17.83 0.14 12.44
N VAL A 102 16.50 0.08 12.31
CA VAL A 102 15.64 1.22 12.57
C VAL A 102 15.90 1.51 14.04
N LYS A 103 16.70 2.55 14.31
CA LYS A 103 16.85 3.04 15.67
C LYS A 103 15.43 3.26 16.16
N PRO A 104 15.04 2.65 17.29
CA PRO A 104 13.71 2.88 17.83
C PRO A 104 13.58 4.40 17.98
N HIS A 105 12.77 5.02 17.12
CA HIS A 105 12.41 6.42 17.34
C HIS A 105 11.63 6.43 18.65
N ALA A 106 12.22 7.00 19.68
CA ALA A 106 11.46 7.35 20.85
C ALA A 106 10.19 8.08 20.38
N PRO A 107 9.00 7.70 20.85
CA PRO A 107 7.77 8.33 20.44
C PRO A 107 7.94 9.82 20.67
N ARG A 108 7.92 10.63 19.62
CA ARG A 108 7.96 12.08 19.76
C ARG A 108 6.75 12.48 20.57
N PRO A 109 6.91 13.24 21.65
CA PRO A 109 5.76 13.70 22.40
C PRO A 109 4.83 14.42 21.42
N PHE A 110 3.56 14.02 21.40
CA PHE A 110 2.56 14.70 20.59
C PHE A 110 2.34 16.09 21.18
N THR A 111 2.83 17.09 20.49
CA THR A 111 2.66 18.48 20.89
C THR A 111 1.52 19.05 20.04
N LEU A 112 0.44 19.44 20.68
CA LEU A 112 -0.63 20.18 20.01
C LEU A 112 -0.07 21.49 19.43
N PRO A 113 -0.50 21.90 18.24
CA PRO A 113 -0.19 23.23 17.73
C PRO A 113 -0.61 24.28 18.75
N THR A 114 0.15 25.36 18.84
CA THR A 114 -0.21 26.49 19.69
C THR A 114 -1.57 27.03 19.22
N PRO A 115 -2.58 27.16 20.10
CA PRO A 115 -3.86 27.71 19.71
C PRO A 115 -3.67 29.12 19.10
N ASP A 116 -4.32 29.35 17.97
CA ASP A 116 -4.35 30.67 17.40
C ASP A 116 -5.23 31.59 18.29
N ARG A 117 -4.81 32.81 18.47
CA ARG A 117 -5.57 33.79 19.28
C ARG A 117 -6.83 34.27 18.58
N ASN A 118 -6.97 33.98 17.30
CA ASN A 118 -8.07 34.44 16.48
C ASN A 118 -8.64 33.30 15.60
N ALA A 119 -9.84 32.86 15.93
CA ALA A 119 -10.55 31.86 15.16
C ALA A 119 -11.22 32.41 13.87
N GLU A 120 -11.06 33.71 13.54
CA GLU A 120 -11.77 34.33 12.40
C GLU A 120 -11.42 33.70 11.06
N ALA A 121 -10.15 33.41 10.80
CA ALA A 121 -9.68 32.83 9.55
C ALA A 121 -10.29 31.43 9.36
N VAL A 122 -10.30 30.62 10.42
CA VAL A 122 -10.87 29.27 10.41
C VAL A 122 -12.38 29.35 10.27
N ALA A 123 -13.04 30.27 10.97
CA ALA A 123 -14.48 30.50 10.87
C ALA A 123 -14.90 30.93 9.46
N ALA A 124 -14.17 31.86 8.84
CA ALA A 124 -14.40 32.30 7.47
C ALA A 124 -14.26 31.13 6.47
N TYR A 125 -13.21 30.32 6.60
CA TYR A 125 -13.02 29.13 5.79
C TYR A 125 -14.17 28.13 5.93
N LEU A 126 -14.60 27.85 7.14
CA LEU A 126 -15.68 26.89 7.42
C LEU A 126 -17.04 27.42 6.94
N MET A 127 -17.31 28.74 7.06
CA MET A 127 -18.49 29.35 6.46
C MET A 127 -18.50 29.24 4.95
N HIS A 128 -17.36 29.45 4.31
CA HIS A 128 -17.24 29.24 2.85
C HIS A 128 -17.51 27.78 2.44
N ARG A 129 -17.22 26.82 3.32
CA ARG A 129 -17.53 25.38 3.16
C ARG A 129 -19.00 25.02 3.49
N GLY A 130 -19.84 25.99 3.80
CA GLY A 130 -21.27 25.81 4.05
C GLY A 130 -21.64 25.50 5.50
N ILE A 131 -20.72 25.64 6.45
CA ILE A 131 -21.02 25.45 7.87
C ILE A 131 -21.69 26.71 8.42
N SER A 132 -22.86 26.54 9.06
CA SER A 132 -23.63 27.68 9.54
C SER A 132 -22.92 28.44 10.65
N PRO A 133 -23.04 29.79 10.70
CA PRO A 133 -22.46 30.61 11.77
C PRO A 133 -22.88 30.23 13.18
N LYS A 134 -24.07 29.65 13.33
CA LYS A 134 -24.61 29.18 14.63
C LYS A 134 -23.77 28.00 15.16
N VAL A 135 -23.41 27.05 14.30
CA VAL A 135 -22.59 25.89 14.67
C VAL A 135 -21.18 26.36 15.01
N LEU A 136 -20.60 27.27 14.23
CA LEU A 136 -19.27 27.80 14.48
C LEU A 136 -19.16 28.52 15.83
N ARG A 137 -20.14 29.38 16.16
CA ARG A 137 -20.16 30.04 17.48
C ARG A 137 -20.25 29.03 18.63
N TYR A 138 -21.00 27.96 18.46
CA TYR A 138 -21.05 26.89 19.46
C TYR A 138 -19.68 26.21 19.61
N CYS A 139 -19.02 25.87 18.51
CA CYS A 139 -17.71 25.19 18.52
C CYS A 139 -16.60 26.06 19.12
N VAL A 140 -16.58 27.35 18.81
CA VAL A 140 -15.64 28.30 19.42
C VAL A 140 -15.94 28.48 20.91
N GLY A 141 -17.21 28.67 21.29
CA GLY A 141 -17.58 28.83 22.69
C GLY A 141 -17.37 27.57 23.55
N SER A 142 -17.35 26.39 22.93
CA SER A 142 -17.08 25.12 23.60
C SER A 142 -15.61 24.71 23.59
N GLY A 143 -14.72 25.54 23.02
CA GLY A 143 -13.30 25.23 22.91
C GLY A 143 -12.96 24.07 21.99
N ILE A 144 -13.88 23.68 21.11
CA ILE A 144 -13.66 22.63 20.09
C ILE A 144 -12.88 23.20 18.92
N LEU A 145 -13.04 24.48 18.66
CA LEU A 145 -12.37 25.22 17.59
C LEU A 145 -11.55 26.35 18.23
N TYR A 146 -10.26 26.36 17.96
CA TYR A 146 -9.29 27.31 18.53
C TYR A 146 -8.16 27.60 17.55
#